data_e02c6672bb4271fe006a81b59d3bc42f
#
_entry.id   e02c6672bb4271fe006a81b59d3bc42f
#
_cell.length_a   1.000
_cell.length_b   1.000
_cell.length_c   1.000
_cell.angle_alpha   90.00
_cell.angle_beta   90.00
_cell.angle_gamma   90.00
#
_symmetry.space_group_name_H-M   'P 1'
#
loop_
_entity.id
_entity.type
_entity.pdbx_description
1 polymer ?
#
loop_
_entity_poly.entity_id
_entity_poly.type
_entity_poly.pdbx_seq_one_letter_code
_entity_poly.pdbx_strand_id
1 'polypeptide(L)'
;VAASLSSMFFMREDAYGQYYATPRVDELFPQVFSWLTLLDTNVVAILVLMICVAGVTMVSGLLVIILERTRFIGVMKAMGATNRQLRSVFLYLSAMIVMRGLFMGNVIALALLFIQKVTGIVALDPESYYLARVPVYFPVWGIVLVNVITLVVCVLVLIVPTHVVSRIHPARSIRFE
;
A
#
# COMPACT_ATOMS: atom_id res chain seq x y z
N VAL A 1 8.37 -29.85 4.33
CA VAL A 1 9.40 -30.37 5.28
C VAL A 1 8.83 -30.52 6.69
N ALA A 2 8.05 -29.55 7.22
CA ALA A 2 7.47 -29.68 8.57
C ALA A 2 6.38 -30.78 8.65
N ALA A 3 5.55 -30.92 7.61
CA ALA A 3 4.50 -31.95 7.56
C ALA A 3 5.07 -33.38 7.44
N SER A 4 6.22 -33.54 6.81
CA SER A 4 6.90 -34.87 6.71
C SER A 4 7.63 -35.27 7.99
N LEU A 5 8.05 -34.30 8.80
CA LEU A 5 8.66 -34.57 10.10
C LEU A 5 7.59 -34.94 11.14
N SER A 6 6.44 -34.28 11.15
CA SER A 6 5.35 -34.62 12.07
C SER A 6 4.83 -36.04 11.86
N SER A 7 4.72 -36.49 10.61
CA SER A 7 4.29 -37.89 10.31
C SER A 7 5.33 -38.93 10.72
N MET A 8 6.61 -38.62 10.76
CA MET A 8 7.66 -39.50 11.22
C MET A 8 7.72 -39.65 12.75
N PHE A 9 7.31 -38.62 13.49
CA PHE A 9 7.32 -38.66 14.96
C PHE A 9 6.01 -39.15 15.57
N PHE A 10 4.91 -39.14 14.82
CA PHE A 10 3.60 -39.60 15.31
C PHE A 10 3.49 -41.11 15.62
N MET A 11 4.48 -41.93 15.21
CA MET A 11 4.48 -43.39 15.40
C MET A 11 5.72 -43.92 16.10
N ARG A 12 6.42 -43.12 16.85
CA ARG A 12 7.55 -43.61 17.63
C ARG A 12 7.11 -43.91 19.05
N GLU A 13 6.81 -45.18 19.30
CA GLU A 13 6.62 -45.76 20.64
C GLU A 13 7.98 -45.88 21.33
N ASP A 14 8.10 -45.33 22.55
CA ASP A 14 9.32 -45.54 23.32
C ASP A 14 9.31 -46.91 24.03
N ALA A 15 10.42 -47.26 24.69
CA ALA A 15 10.59 -48.49 25.43
C ALA A 15 9.59 -48.68 26.59
N TYR A 16 8.77 -47.64 26.88
CA TYR A 16 7.76 -47.62 27.95
C TYR A 16 6.33 -47.54 27.41
N GLY A 17 6.10 -47.65 26.06
CA GLY A 17 4.78 -47.64 25.47
C GLY A 17 4.08 -46.28 25.46
N GLN A 18 4.83 -45.19 25.62
CA GLN A 18 4.26 -43.84 25.57
C GLN A 18 4.39 -43.26 24.16
N TYR A 19 3.28 -42.71 23.66
CA TYR A 19 3.26 -41.99 22.37
C TYR A 19 3.63 -40.54 22.57
N TYR A 20 4.71 -40.11 21.95
CA TYR A 20 5.06 -38.69 21.93
C TYR A 20 4.24 -38.00 20.83
N ALA A 21 3.16 -37.33 21.21
CA ALA A 21 2.54 -36.37 20.35
C ALA A 21 3.41 -35.10 20.36
N THR A 22 3.93 -34.71 19.19
CA THR A 22 4.55 -33.38 19.02
C THR A 22 3.48 -32.45 18.42
N PRO A 23 2.59 -31.88 19.25
CA PRO A 23 1.61 -30.92 18.75
C PRO A 23 2.36 -29.69 18.22
N ARG A 24 1.86 -29.15 17.12
CA ARG A 24 2.40 -27.89 16.58
C ARG A 24 2.11 -26.76 17.57
N VAL A 25 2.97 -25.75 17.58
CA VAL A 25 2.82 -24.61 18.50
C VAL A 25 1.49 -23.88 18.28
N ASP A 26 0.99 -23.87 17.05
CA ASP A 26 -0.33 -23.35 16.66
C ASP A 26 -1.50 -24.15 17.28
N GLU A 27 -1.33 -25.45 17.50
CA GLU A 27 -2.33 -26.31 18.17
C GLU A 27 -2.31 -26.17 19.69
N LEU A 28 -1.14 -25.88 20.26
CA LEU A 28 -0.98 -25.66 21.71
C LEU A 28 -1.51 -24.30 22.17
N PHE A 29 -1.40 -23.27 21.34
CA PHE A 29 -1.81 -21.91 21.65
C PHE A 29 -2.71 -21.27 20.59
N PRO A 30 -3.89 -21.87 20.31
CA PRO A 30 -4.77 -21.40 19.24
C PRO A 30 -5.26 -19.96 19.44
N GLN A 31 -5.38 -19.53 20.69
CA GLN A 31 -5.80 -18.15 21.02
C GLN A 31 -4.75 -17.12 20.59
N VAL A 32 -3.47 -17.41 20.79
CA VAL A 32 -2.38 -16.49 20.41
C VAL A 32 -2.33 -16.35 18.89
N PHE A 33 -2.45 -17.47 18.15
CA PHE A 33 -2.42 -17.44 16.70
C PHE A 33 -3.67 -16.78 16.09
N SER A 34 -4.85 -16.96 16.71
CA SER A 34 -6.06 -16.25 16.27
C SER A 34 -5.94 -14.73 16.48
N TRP A 35 -5.35 -14.28 17.58
CA TRP A 35 -5.04 -12.87 17.80
C TRP A 35 -4.06 -12.30 16.76
N LEU A 36 -3.00 -13.02 16.43
CA LEU A 36 -2.05 -12.62 15.40
C LEU A 36 -2.73 -12.49 14.03
N THR A 37 -3.58 -13.44 13.67
CA THR A 37 -4.34 -13.39 12.41
C THR A 37 -5.30 -12.21 12.36
N LEU A 38 -5.93 -11.86 13.48
CA LEU A 38 -6.79 -10.68 13.58
C LEU A 38 -5.97 -9.39 13.37
N LEU A 39 -4.77 -9.30 13.95
CA LEU A 39 -3.88 -8.15 13.75
C LEU A 39 -3.46 -8.01 12.29
N ASP A 40 -3.07 -9.09 11.63
CA ASP A 40 -2.71 -9.09 10.22
C ASP A 40 -3.90 -8.65 9.34
N THR A 41 -5.09 -9.16 9.63
CA THR A 41 -6.32 -8.77 8.91
C THR A 41 -6.62 -7.28 9.09
N ASN A 42 -6.46 -6.74 10.28
CA ASN A 42 -6.64 -5.31 10.55
C ASN A 42 -5.63 -4.45 9.78
N VAL A 43 -4.37 -4.86 9.73
CA VAL A 43 -3.33 -4.15 8.95
C VAL A 43 -3.69 -4.11 7.47
N VAL A 44 -4.11 -5.23 6.90
CA VAL A 44 -4.55 -5.30 5.49
C VAL A 44 -5.76 -4.40 5.25
N ALA A 45 -6.75 -4.42 6.15
CA ALA A 45 -7.94 -3.57 6.04
C ALA A 45 -7.58 -2.07 6.06
N ILE A 46 -6.68 -1.66 6.97
CA ILE A 46 -6.19 -0.28 7.05
C ILE A 46 -5.43 0.10 5.77
N LEU A 47 -4.58 -0.77 5.24
CA LEU A 47 -3.83 -0.51 4.01
C LEU A 47 -4.78 -0.32 2.81
N VAL A 48 -5.79 -1.16 2.67
CA VAL A 48 -6.81 -1.04 1.60
C VAL A 48 -7.55 0.28 1.73
N LEU A 49 -7.99 0.63 2.93
CA LEU A 49 -8.69 1.89 3.20
C LEU A 49 -7.80 3.10 2.87
N MET A 50 -6.54 3.08 3.26
CA MET A 50 -5.57 4.15 2.95
C MET A 50 -5.36 4.31 1.44
N ILE A 51 -5.24 3.21 0.69
CA ILE A 51 -5.10 3.24 -0.76
C ILE A 51 -6.37 3.83 -1.41
N CYS A 52 -7.56 3.47 -0.93
CA CYS A 52 -8.81 4.03 -1.42
C CYS A 52 -8.88 5.56 -1.18
N VAL A 53 -8.57 6.01 0.03
CA VAL A 53 -8.56 7.44 0.38
C VAL A 53 -7.54 8.20 -0.46
N ALA A 54 -6.33 7.65 -0.63
CA ALA A 54 -5.30 8.24 -1.49
C ALA A 54 -5.79 8.36 -2.94
N GLY A 55 -6.47 7.33 -3.47
CA GLY A 55 -7.04 7.35 -4.81
C GLY A 55 -8.09 8.46 -4.99
N VAL A 56 -9.03 8.58 -4.05
CA VAL A 56 -10.06 9.64 -4.09
C VAL A 56 -9.43 11.03 -4.01
N THR A 57 -8.49 11.23 -3.11
CA THR A 57 -7.78 12.51 -2.94
C THR A 57 -7.03 12.88 -4.23
N MET A 58 -6.42 11.89 -4.88
CA MET A 58 -5.70 12.09 -6.14
C MET A 58 -6.62 12.46 -7.29
N VAL A 59 -7.80 11.83 -7.40
CA VAL A 59 -8.83 12.22 -8.39
C VAL A 59 -9.23 13.68 -8.19
N SER A 60 -9.52 14.07 -6.96
CA SER A 60 -9.90 15.45 -6.63
C SER A 60 -8.80 16.44 -6.98
N GLY A 61 -7.55 16.17 -6.61
CA GLY A 61 -6.41 17.02 -6.94
C GLY A 61 -6.19 17.16 -8.44
N LEU A 62 -6.32 16.06 -9.21
CA LEU A 62 -6.19 16.11 -10.66
C LEU A 62 -7.32 16.91 -11.31
N LEU A 63 -8.56 16.78 -10.83
CA LEU A 63 -9.68 17.57 -11.33
C LEU A 63 -9.45 19.07 -11.13
N VAL A 64 -8.94 19.47 -9.97
CA VAL A 64 -8.57 20.86 -9.70
C VAL A 64 -7.52 21.35 -10.71
N ILE A 65 -6.44 20.60 -10.91
CA ILE A 65 -5.39 20.95 -11.88
C ILE A 65 -5.95 21.06 -13.29
N ILE A 66 -6.84 20.17 -13.70
CA ILE A 66 -7.48 20.21 -15.02
C ILE A 66 -8.32 21.49 -15.16
N LEU A 67 -9.12 21.83 -14.15
CA LEU A 67 -9.97 23.03 -14.16
C LEU A 67 -9.12 24.31 -14.20
N GLU A 68 -8.07 24.41 -13.42
CA GLU A 68 -7.14 25.54 -13.45
C GLU A 68 -6.43 25.70 -14.81
N ARG A 69 -6.15 24.60 -15.49
CA ARG A 69 -5.46 24.57 -16.79
C ARG A 69 -6.40 24.54 -17.99
N THR A 70 -7.70 24.81 -17.79
CA THR A 70 -8.71 24.71 -18.88
C THR A 70 -8.37 25.62 -20.06
N ARG A 71 -7.87 26.85 -19.80
CA ARG A 71 -7.44 27.80 -20.84
C ARG A 71 -6.29 27.22 -21.66
N PHE A 72 -5.29 26.64 -21.03
CA PHE A 72 -4.16 25.98 -21.68
C PHE A 72 -4.62 24.82 -22.55
N ILE A 73 -5.55 23.99 -22.04
CA ILE A 73 -6.16 22.87 -22.78
C ILE A 73 -6.87 23.40 -24.04
N GLY A 74 -7.63 24.50 -23.91
CA GLY A 74 -8.32 25.15 -25.03
C GLY A 74 -7.38 25.61 -26.15
N VAL A 75 -6.30 26.30 -25.77
CA VAL A 75 -5.27 26.76 -26.72
C VAL A 75 -4.58 25.57 -27.40
N MET A 76 -4.19 24.56 -26.68
CA MET A 76 -3.57 23.35 -27.25
C MET A 76 -4.51 22.64 -28.28
N LYS A 77 -5.80 22.55 -27.94
CA LYS A 77 -6.80 22.01 -28.89
C LYS A 77 -6.99 22.90 -30.13
N ALA A 78 -6.98 24.21 -29.98
CA ALA A 78 -7.07 25.13 -31.09
C ALA A 78 -5.86 25.01 -32.04
N MET A 79 -4.68 24.68 -31.52
CA MET A 79 -3.47 24.39 -32.31
C MET A 79 -3.46 22.97 -32.91
N GLY A 80 -4.53 22.18 -32.72
CA GLY A 80 -4.65 20.85 -33.30
C GLY A 80 -4.21 19.69 -32.42
N ALA A 81 -3.97 19.91 -31.10
CA ALA A 81 -3.64 18.84 -30.22
C ALA A 81 -4.80 17.84 -30.03
N THR A 82 -4.52 16.56 -30.21
CA THR A 82 -5.50 15.49 -30.06
C THR A 82 -5.82 15.23 -28.58
N ASN A 83 -7.04 14.74 -28.30
CA ASN A 83 -7.44 14.37 -26.96
C ASN A 83 -6.50 13.32 -26.32
N ARG A 84 -5.91 12.45 -27.14
CA ARG A 84 -4.98 11.41 -26.69
C ARG A 84 -3.66 12.04 -26.19
N GLN A 85 -3.15 13.03 -26.91
CA GLN A 85 -1.93 13.75 -26.51
C GLN A 85 -2.14 14.50 -25.18
N LEU A 86 -3.26 15.22 -25.05
CA LEU A 86 -3.60 15.91 -23.81
C LEU A 86 -3.72 14.94 -22.62
N ARG A 87 -4.45 13.85 -22.82
CA ARG A 87 -4.56 12.82 -21.77
C ARG A 87 -3.20 12.26 -21.35
N SER A 88 -2.32 11.98 -22.31
CA SER A 88 -0.98 11.47 -22.04
C SER A 88 -0.15 12.46 -21.20
N VAL A 89 -0.22 13.75 -21.50
CA VAL A 89 0.49 14.80 -20.74
C VAL A 89 0.02 14.83 -19.29
N PHE A 90 -1.30 14.84 -19.05
CA PHE A 90 -1.84 14.87 -17.69
C PHE A 90 -1.54 13.57 -16.93
N LEU A 91 -1.60 12.42 -17.60
CA LEU A 91 -1.27 11.13 -17.00
C LEU A 91 0.21 11.08 -16.58
N TYR A 92 1.10 11.57 -17.45
CA TYR A 92 2.54 11.63 -17.14
C TYR A 92 2.85 12.58 -15.98
N LEU A 93 2.23 13.76 -15.97
CA LEU A 93 2.38 14.73 -14.88
C LEU A 93 1.93 14.12 -13.54
N SER A 94 0.78 13.47 -13.55
CA SER A 94 0.23 12.82 -12.36
C SER A 94 1.12 11.66 -11.88
N ALA A 95 1.58 10.83 -12.79
CA ALA A 95 2.50 9.72 -12.47
C ALA A 95 3.81 10.24 -11.83
N MET A 96 4.32 11.38 -12.31
CA MET A 96 5.51 12.00 -11.73
C MET A 96 5.26 12.49 -10.30
N ILE A 97 4.09 13.08 -10.04
CA ILE A 97 3.70 13.54 -8.69
C ILE A 97 3.59 12.34 -7.76
N VAL A 98 2.92 11.25 -8.18
CA VAL A 98 2.81 10.01 -7.40
C VAL A 98 4.17 9.42 -7.07
N MET A 99 5.05 9.35 -8.07
CA MET A 99 6.38 8.76 -7.88
C MET A 99 7.22 9.56 -6.87
N ARG A 100 7.15 10.90 -6.93
CA ARG A 100 7.79 11.75 -5.93
C ARG A 100 7.19 11.56 -4.53
N GLY A 101 5.87 11.48 -4.44
CA GLY A 101 5.16 11.21 -3.18
C GLY A 101 5.54 9.85 -2.58
N LEU A 102 5.56 8.80 -3.39
CA LEU A 102 6.02 7.46 -2.97
C LEU A 102 7.46 7.48 -2.48
N PHE A 103 8.36 8.15 -3.20
CA PHE A 103 9.76 8.25 -2.79
C PHE A 103 9.89 8.96 -1.44
N MET A 104 9.28 10.14 -1.28
CA MET A 104 9.32 10.88 -0.01
C MET A 104 8.66 10.09 1.12
N GLY A 105 7.50 9.47 0.86
CA GLY A 105 6.80 8.64 1.84
C GLY A 105 7.66 7.46 2.32
N ASN A 106 8.34 6.77 1.40
CA ASN A 106 9.25 5.68 1.75
C ASN A 106 10.45 6.16 2.57
N VAL A 107 11.04 7.30 2.20
CA VAL A 107 12.18 7.88 2.96
C VAL A 107 11.76 8.18 4.40
N ILE A 108 10.62 8.83 4.58
CA ILE A 108 10.10 9.16 5.92
C ILE A 108 9.78 7.89 6.70
N ALA A 109 9.09 6.93 6.09
CA ALA A 109 8.72 5.67 6.74
C ALA A 109 9.95 4.87 7.17
N LEU A 110 10.96 4.73 6.28
CA LEU A 110 12.20 4.02 6.61
C LEU A 110 13.01 4.76 7.67
N ALA A 111 13.03 6.10 7.66
CA ALA A 111 13.69 6.88 8.70
C ALA A 111 13.03 6.65 10.07
N LEU A 112 11.69 6.68 10.16
CA LEU A 112 10.97 6.41 11.39
C LEU A 112 11.21 4.99 11.90
N LEU A 113 11.18 3.98 11.01
CA LEU A 113 11.47 2.60 11.36
C LEU A 113 12.93 2.43 11.84
N PHE A 114 13.88 3.12 11.22
CA PHE A 114 15.28 3.09 11.62
C PHE A 114 15.47 3.73 13.00
N ILE A 115 14.84 4.89 13.24
CA ILE A 115 14.85 5.56 14.55
C ILE A 115 14.29 4.61 15.61
N GLN A 116 13.13 3.99 15.37
CA GLN A 116 12.54 3.01 16.29
C GLN A 116 13.46 1.84 16.57
N LYS A 117 14.14 1.30 15.55
CA LYS A 117 15.06 0.19 15.68
C LYS A 117 16.27 0.52 16.57
N VAL A 118 16.80 1.75 16.44
CA VAL A 118 18.00 2.20 17.18
C VAL A 118 17.63 2.66 18.59
N THR A 119 16.59 3.47 18.71
CA THR A 119 16.24 4.12 19.99
C THR A 119 15.28 3.28 20.83
N GLY A 120 14.43 2.46 20.20
CA GLY A 120 13.40 1.71 20.91
C GLY A 120 12.41 2.61 21.65
N ILE A 121 12.10 3.80 21.12
CA ILE A 121 11.20 4.79 21.75
C ILE A 121 9.86 4.18 22.11
N VAL A 122 9.30 3.34 21.23
CA VAL A 122 8.07 2.60 21.53
C VAL A 122 8.45 1.37 22.35
N ALA A 123 8.38 1.49 23.66
CA ALA A 123 8.55 0.39 24.60
C ALA A 123 7.21 -0.33 24.78
N LEU A 124 7.28 -1.66 24.95
CA LEU A 124 6.16 -2.50 25.34
C LEU A 124 6.29 -2.81 26.82
N ASP A 125 5.14 -3.00 27.47
CA ASP A 125 5.12 -3.49 28.85
C ASP A 125 5.56 -4.97 28.88
N PRO A 126 6.69 -5.30 29.52
CA PRO A 126 7.22 -6.66 29.53
C PRO A 126 6.28 -7.68 30.21
N GLU A 127 5.46 -7.23 31.15
CA GLU A 127 4.53 -8.09 31.87
C GLU A 127 3.36 -8.55 30.98
N SER A 128 2.93 -7.67 30.04
CA SER A 128 1.81 -7.96 29.16
C SER A 128 2.22 -8.63 27.83
N TYR A 129 3.40 -8.30 27.30
CA TYR A 129 3.82 -8.71 25.95
C TYR A 129 5.06 -9.60 25.90
N TYR A 130 5.67 -9.95 27.03
CA TYR A 130 6.91 -10.75 27.11
C TYR A 130 8.09 -10.18 26.29
N LEU A 131 7.97 -8.94 25.81
CA LEU A 131 8.94 -8.24 25.00
C LEU A 131 9.08 -6.80 25.50
N ALA A 132 10.32 -6.38 25.76
CA ALA A 132 10.59 -5.02 26.23
C ALA A 132 10.54 -3.95 25.13
N ARG A 133 10.62 -4.34 23.86
CA ARG A 133 10.64 -3.43 22.70
C ARG A 133 9.91 -4.04 21.52
N VAL A 134 9.27 -3.18 20.73
CA VAL A 134 8.64 -3.60 19.47
C VAL A 134 9.69 -4.14 18.51
N PRO A 135 9.63 -5.42 18.10
CA PRO A 135 10.56 -5.96 17.11
C PRO A 135 10.27 -5.34 15.75
N VAL A 136 11.26 -4.66 15.17
CA VAL A 136 11.14 -4.08 13.83
C VAL A 136 11.73 -5.04 12.82
N TYR A 137 10.87 -5.63 12.00
CA TYR A 137 11.26 -6.46 10.87
C TYR A 137 11.13 -5.66 9.57
N PHE A 138 12.16 -5.71 8.72
CA PHE A 138 12.16 -5.02 7.43
C PHE A 138 11.91 -6.02 6.28
N PRO A 139 10.66 -6.30 5.93
CA PRO A 139 10.37 -7.13 4.77
C PRO A 139 10.53 -6.31 3.50
N VAL A 140 11.73 -6.25 2.94
CA VAL A 140 12.02 -5.48 1.72
C VAL A 140 11.04 -5.83 0.60
N TRP A 141 10.73 -7.13 0.46
CA TRP A 141 9.76 -7.59 -0.53
C TRP A 141 8.35 -7.06 -0.29
N GLY A 142 7.91 -7.01 0.96
CA GLY A 142 6.61 -6.42 1.33
C GLY A 142 6.53 -4.93 1.00
N ILE A 143 7.60 -4.18 1.30
CA ILE A 143 7.68 -2.76 0.98
C ILE A 143 7.57 -2.53 -0.54
N VAL A 144 8.32 -3.30 -1.33
CA VAL A 144 8.27 -3.21 -2.81
C VAL A 144 6.88 -3.55 -3.32
N LEU A 145 6.26 -4.62 -2.81
CA LEU A 145 4.94 -5.05 -3.23
C LEU A 145 3.87 -3.99 -2.95
N VAL A 146 3.85 -3.40 -1.75
CA VAL A 146 2.92 -2.32 -1.39
C VAL A 146 3.13 -1.11 -2.30
N ASN A 147 4.37 -0.71 -2.58
CA ASN A 147 4.67 0.40 -3.48
C ASN A 147 4.18 0.14 -4.91
N VAL A 148 4.39 -1.06 -5.44
CA VAL A 148 3.94 -1.44 -6.78
C VAL A 148 2.40 -1.44 -6.84
N ILE A 149 1.73 -2.03 -5.87
CA ILE A 149 0.26 -2.03 -5.80
C ILE A 149 -0.27 -0.60 -5.74
N THR A 150 0.29 0.25 -4.88
CA THR A 150 -0.12 1.65 -4.74
C THR A 150 0.07 2.40 -6.05
N LEU A 151 1.21 2.24 -6.72
CA LEU A 151 1.47 2.86 -8.02
C LEU A 151 0.44 2.43 -9.06
N VAL A 152 0.20 1.12 -9.18
CA VAL A 152 -0.77 0.56 -10.14
C VAL A 152 -2.17 1.10 -9.87
N VAL A 153 -2.63 1.06 -8.63
CA VAL A 153 -3.97 1.57 -8.25
C VAL A 153 -4.08 3.06 -8.54
N CYS A 154 -3.08 3.86 -8.16
CA CYS A 154 -3.08 5.29 -8.45
C CYS A 154 -3.14 5.57 -9.95
N VAL A 155 -2.37 4.87 -10.78
CA VAL A 155 -2.41 5.03 -12.23
C VAL A 155 -3.77 4.63 -12.81
N LEU A 156 -4.36 3.53 -12.34
CA LEU A 156 -5.69 3.10 -12.76
C LEU A 156 -6.77 4.14 -12.41
N VAL A 157 -6.74 4.64 -11.18
CA VAL A 157 -7.68 5.65 -10.70
C VAL A 157 -7.56 6.95 -11.51
N LEU A 158 -6.37 7.32 -11.97
CA LEU A 158 -6.12 8.51 -12.80
C LEU A 158 -6.74 8.42 -14.20
N ILE A 159 -7.07 7.23 -14.68
CA ILE A 159 -7.72 7.07 -15.98
C ILE A 159 -9.11 7.74 -15.97
N VAL A 160 -9.83 7.69 -14.85
CA VAL A 160 -11.18 8.25 -14.72
C VAL A 160 -11.21 9.76 -14.98
N PRO A 161 -10.46 10.62 -14.27
CA PRO A 161 -10.51 12.07 -14.48
C PRO A 161 -9.88 12.48 -15.81
N THR A 162 -8.94 11.70 -16.38
CA THR A 162 -8.37 12.03 -17.69
C THR A 162 -9.38 11.90 -18.82
N HIS A 163 -10.45 11.14 -18.66
CA HIS A 163 -11.58 11.13 -19.61
C HIS A 163 -12.35 12.46 -19.60
N VAL A 164 -12.41 13.17 -18.49
CA VAL A 164 -13.06 14.49 -18.38
C VAL A 164 -12.35 15.51 -19.26
N VAL A 165 -11.02 15.45 -19.34
CA VAL A 165 -10.21 16.33 -20.23
C VAL A 165 -10.68 16.25 -21.69
N SER A 166 -11.08 15.08 -22.15
CA SER A 166 -11.52 14.89 -23.54
C SER A 166 -12.84 15.57 -23.86
N ARG A 167 -13.69 15.83 -22.87
CA ARG A 167 -15.01 16.45 -23.04
C ARG A 167 -15.00 17.98 -23.00
N ILE A 168 -13.87 18.61 -22.71
CA ILE A 168 -13.73 20.07 -22.70
C ILE A 168 -13.76 20.57 -24.16
N HIS A 169 -14.80 21.31 -24.49
CA HIS A 169 -14.98 21.91 -25.86
C HIS A 169 -14.20 23.23 -25.93
N PRO A 170 -13.37 23.45 -26.97
CA PRO A 170 -12.56 24.66 -27.12
C PRO A 170 -13.38 25.95 -27.18
N ALA A 171 -14.59 25.88 -27.75
CA ALA A 171 -15.46 27.04 -27.91
C ALA A 171 -15.97 27.68 -26.59
N ARG A 172 -16.01 26.95 -25.48
CA ARG A 172 -16.42 27.47 -24.18
C ARG A 172 -15.27 28.02 -23.37
N SER A 173 -14.04 27.61 -23.62
CA SER A 173 -12.85 28.00 -22.85
C SER A 173 -12.35 29.41 -23.18
N ILE A 174 -12.75 29.99 -24.30
CA ILE A 174 -12.30 31.30 -24.78
C ILE A 174 -13.30 32.43 -24.44
N ARG A 175 -14.51 32.08 -23.97
CA ARG A 175 -15.63 33.03 -23.83
C ARG A 175 -15.85 33.54 -22.39
N PHE A 176 -14.92 33.34 -21.49
CA PHE A 176 -14.95 33.92 -20.13
C PHE A 176 -13.96 35.09 -20.05
N GLU A 177 -14.34 36.18 -20.63
CA GLU A 177 -14.07 37.56 -20.23
C GLU A 177 -15.39 38.32 -20.15
#